data_a236e89c4aa679822364f99f71cf0c62
#
_entry.id   a236e89c4aa679822364f99f71cf0c62
#
_cell.length_a   1.000
_cell.length_b   1.000
_cell.length_c   1.000
_cell.angle_alpha   90.00
_cell.angle_beta   90.00
_cell.angle_gamma   90.00
#
_symmetry.space_group_name_H-M   'P 1'
#
loop_
_entity.id
_entity.type
_entity.pdbx_description
1 polymer ?
#
loop_
_entity_poly.entity_id
_entity_poly.type
_entity_poly.pdbx_seq_one_letter_code
_entity_poly.pdbx_strand_id
1 'polypeptide(L)'
;MEFRTVVDIPEPGFRIEPYEEMLFVGSCFADSIGQRFVENQFRATVNPYGTMYNPASVLHTVEKCDAKPRVAVITLGTNHVYRLRETGEIVDNCQKRPAALFQEEQLSIDACADYLRRTVDLLRSRRPDVHIVFTVSPIRYRKYGYHESQLSKATLLLAIDQLISHLAPRTSYLEYFPAYEILMDELRDYRFYADDMLHPSSQAVE
;
A
#
# COMPACT_ATOMS: atom_id res chain seq x y z
N MET A 1 26.29 -10.71 21.70
CA MET A 1 25.83 -9.40 21.22
C MET A 1 25.12 -9.66 19.88
N GLU A 2 23.84 -9.38 19.81
CA GLU A 2 23.10 -9.51 18.56
C GLU A 2 23.29 -8.23 17.75
N PHE A 3 23.68 -8.38 16.49
CA PHE A 3 23.88 -7.25 15.56
C PHE A 3 22.71 -7.07 14.59
N ARG A 4 21.57 -7.66 14.91
CA ARG A 4 20.36 -7.62 14.10
C ARG A 4 19.17 -7.24 14.98
N THR A 5 18.37 -6.29 14.51
CA THR A 5 17.06 -6.03 15.06
C THR A 5 16.05 -6.94 14.35
N VAL A 6 15.18 -7.58 15.10
CA VAL A 6 14.05 -8.35 14.54
C VAL A 6 12.79 -7.51 14.71
N VAL A 7 12.04 -7.31 13.66
CA VAL A 7 10.74 -6.64 13.70
C VAL A 7 9.69 -7.64 14.14
N ASP A 8 8.97 -7.32 15.21
CA ASP A 8 7.85 -8.14 15.67
C ASP A 8 6.72 -8.10 14.62
N ILE A 9 6.39 -9.26 14.08
CA ILE A 9 5.26 -9.43 13.17
C ILE A 9 4.15 -10.11 13.98
N PRO A 10 3.02 -9.41 14.22
CA PRO A 10 1.89 -10.02 14.92
C PRO A 10 1.40 -11.26 14.17
N GLU A 11 1.02 -12.29 14.90
CA GLU A 11 0.39 -13.46 14.28
C GLU A 11 -0.93 -13.03 13.64
N PRO A 12 -1.12 -13.27 12.33
CA PRO A 12 -2.33 -12.83 11.64
C PRO A 12 -3.57 -13.57 12.16
N GLY A 13 -4.68 -12.85 12.26
CA GLY A 13 -5.96 -13.41 12.68
C GLY A 13 -6.63 -14.33 11.65
N PHE A 14 -5.96 -14.58 10.51
CA PHE A 14 -6.47 -15.41 9.42
C PHE A 14 -5.35 -16.21 8.75
N ARG A 15 -5.74 -17.18 7.92
CA ARG A 15 -4.83 -17.91 7.03
C ARG A 15 -5.29 -17.72 5.60
N ILE A 16 -4.33 -17.70 4.68
CA ILE A 16 -4.59 -17.69 3.24
C ILE A 16 -4.67 -19.13 2.78
N GLU A 17 -5.85 -19.56 2.37
CA GLU A 17 -6.06 -20.92 1.87
C GLU A 17 -5.74 -20.99 0.36
N PRO A 18 -5.26 -22.12 -0.15
CA PRO A 18 -5.12 -22.33 -1.59
C PRO A 18 -6.46 -22.07 -2.28
N TYR A 19 -6.42 -21.43 -3.47
CA TYR A 19 -7.59 -21.09 -4.29
C TYR A 19 -8.43 -19.89 -3.82
N GLU A 20 -8.14 -19.28 -2.68
CA GLU A 20 -8.78 -18.01 -2.32
C GLU A 20 -8.39 -16.89 -3.28
N GLU A 21 -9.37 -16.06 -3.62
CA GLU A 21 -9.11 -14.88 -4.45
C GLU A 21 -8.43 -13.80 -3.63
N MET A 22 -7.32 -13.32 -4.15
CA MET A 22 -6.54 -12.24 -3.55
C MET A 22 -6.50 -11.03 -4.47
N LEU A 23 -6.46 -9.84 -3.88
CA LEU A 23 -6.28 -8.58 -4.59
C LEU A 23 -5.10 -7.82 -4.01
N PHE A 24 -4.12 -7.51 -4.84
CA PHE A 24 -3.00 -6.63 -4.49
C PHE A 24 -3.17 -5.29 -5.21
N VAL A 25 -3.28 -4.22 -4.45
CA VAL A 25 -3.39 -2.85 -5.00
C VAL A 25 -2.40 -1.94 -4.30
N GLY A 26 -1.69 -1.15 -5.09
CA GLY A 26 -0.82 -0.12 -4.55
C GLY A 26 0.43 0.14 -5.36
N SER A 27 1.53 0.43 -4.68
CA SER A 27 2.82 0.78 -5.27
C SER A 27 3.46 -0.39 -6.02
N CYS A 28 4.62 -0.16 -6.63
CA CYS A 28 5.44 -1.22 -7.23
C CYS A 28 5.75 -2.38 -6.25
N PHE A 29 5.69 -2.13 -4.94
CA PHE A 29 5.81 -3.17 -3.94
C PHE A 29 4.62 -4.14 -3.96
N ALA A 30 3.41 -3.66 -4.28
CA ALA A 30 2.26 -4.55 -4.53
C ALA A 30 2.50 -5.47 -5.71
N ASP A 31 3.13 -4.96 -6.79
CA ASP A 31 3.52 -5.80 -7.94
C ASP A 31 4.51 -6.87 -7.51
N SER A 32 5.57 -6.47 -6.78
CA SER A 32 6.63 -7.38 -6.36
C SER A 32 6.09 -8.53 -5.49
N ILE A 33 5.32 -8.21 -4.44
CA ILE A 33 4.75 -9.23 -3.55
C ILE A 33 3.64 -10.02 -4.25
N GLY A 34 2.72 -9.34 -4.93
CA GLY A 34 1.60 -10.01 -5.62
C GLY A 34 2.06 -11.00 -6.67
N GLN A 35 3.14 -10.66 -7.42
CA GLN A 35 3.73 -11.56 -8.40
C GLN A 35 4.29 -12.84 -7.74
N ARG A 36 4.87 -12.74 -6.53
CA ARG A 36 5.32 -13.94 -5.80
C ARG A 36 4.14 -14.87 -5.46
N PHE A 37 2.98 -14.32 -5.11
CA PHE A 37 1.77 -15.12 -4.92
C PHE A 37 1.32 -15.80 -6.21
N VAL A 38 1.34 -15.09 -7.36
CA VAL A 38 1.02 -15.66 -8.68
C VAL A 38 1.99 -16.79 -9.05
N GLU A 39 3.30 -16.57 -8.87
CA GLU A 39 4.34 -17.57 -9.12
C GLU A 39 4.16 -18.83 -8.26
N ASN A 40 3.65 -18.68 -7.04
CA ASN A 40 3.32 -19.78 -6.13
C ASN A 40 1.88 -20.31 -6.31
N GLN A 41 1.25 -20.04 -7.46
CA GLN A 41 -0.03 -20.59 -7.88
C GLN A 41 -1.25 -20.11 -7.05
N PHE A 42 -1.14 -18.98 -6.33
CA PHE A 42 -2.28 -18.34 -5.71
C PHE A 42 -3.12 -17.58 -6.74
N ARG A 43 -4.42 -17.45 -6.50
CA ARG A 43 -5.33 -16.67 -7.35
C ARG A 43 -5.26 -15.19 -7.03
N ALA A 44 -4.17 -14.56 -7.41
CA ALA A 44 -3.91 -13.15 -7.12
C ALA A 44 -4.17 -12.26 -8.35
N THR A 45 -5.00 -11.23 -8.17
CA THR A 45 -5.12 -10.09 -9.10
C THR A 45 -4.21 -8.99 -8.58
N VAL A 46 -3.28 -8.52 -9.42
CA VAL A 46 -2.25 -7.57 -9.02
C VAL A 46 -2.39 -6.31 -9.83
N ASN A 47 -2.56 -5.16 -9.18
CA ASN A 47 -2.65 -3.83 -9.78
C ASN A 47 -3.43 -3.81 -11.11
N PRO A 48 -4.71 -4.18 -11.14
CA PRO A 48 -5.46 -4.42 -12.39
C PRO A 48 -5.52 -3.21 -13.32
N TYR A 49 -5.27 -2.00 -12.81
CA TYR A 49 -5.23 -0.75 -13.59
C TYR A 49 -3.87 -0.04 -13.50
N GLY A 50 -2.82 -0.79 -13.16
CA GLY A 50 -1.46 -0.29 -12.94
C GLY A 50 -1.19 0.14 -11.50
N THR A 51 0.07 0.52 -11.25
CA THR A 51 0.53 0.90 -9.90
C THR A 51 -0.14 2.17 -9.39
N MET A 52 -0.58 2.13 -8.14
CA MET A 52 -1.23 3.23 -7.42
C MET A 52 -0.46 3.56 -6.16
N TYR A 53 -0.06 4.82 -5.99
CA TYR A 53 0.87 5.17 -4.93
C TYR A 53 0.21 5.75 -3.68
N ASN A 54 -1.00 6.28 -3.79
CA ASN A 54 -1.66 7.04 -2.74
C ASN A 54 -3.06 6.49 -2.41
N PRO A 55 -3.61 6.81 -1.23
CA PRO A 55 -4.92 6.30 -0.80
C PRO A 55 -6.09 6.61 -1.74
N ALA A 56 -6.10 7.77 -2.40
CA ALA A 56 -7.17 8.13 -3.33
C ALA A 56 -7.16 7.25 -4.58
N SER A 57 -5.97 7.05 -5.20
CA SER A 57 -5.83 6.19 -6.38
C SER A 57 -6.11 4.71 -6.06
N VAL A 58 -5.81 4.27 -4.84
CA VAL A 58 -6.21 2.93 -4.36
C VAL A 58 -7.72 2.80 -4.33
N LEU A 59 -8.44 3.78 -3.75
CA LEU A 59 -9.90 3.78 -3.74
C LEU A 59 -10.47 3.74 -5.17
N HIS A 60 -9.99 4.60 -6.08
CA HIS A 60 -10.43 4.61 -7.49
C HIS A 60 -10.20 3.26 -8.18
N THR A 61 -9.09 2.57 -7.86
CA THR A 61 -8.84 1.23 -8.37
C THR A 61 -9.89 0.24 -7.88
N VAL A 62 -10.17 0.26 -6.58
CA VAL A 62 -11.17 -0.64 -5.98
C VAL A 62 -12.57 -0.31 -6.50
N GLU A 63 -12.92 0.96 -6.72
CA GLU A 63 -14.20 1.37 -7.31
C GLU A 63 -14.41 0.78 -8.72
N LYS A 64 -13.35 0.79 -9.55
CA LYS A 64 -13.36 0.28 -10.93
C LYS A 64 -13.28 -1.23 -11.03
N CYS A 65 -12.72 -1.90 -10.01
CA CYS A 65 -12.47 -3.34 -10.02
C CYS A 65 -13.68 -4.09 -9.43
N ASP A 66 -14.23 -5.07 -10.17
CA ASP A 66 -15.33 -5.90 -9.69
C ASP A 66 -14.88 -7.08 -8.81
N ALA A 67 -13.60 -7.14 -8.43
CA ALA A 67 -13.04 -8.21 -7.62
C ALA A 67 -13.75 -8.30 -6.25
N LYS A 68 -13.94 -9.55 -5.79
CA LYS A 68 -14.49 -9.88 -4.47
C LYS A 68 -13.48 -10.73 -3.68
N PRO A 69 -12.31 -10.17 -3.38
CA PRO A 69 -11.21 -10.95 -2.81
C PRO A 69 -11.56 -11.44 -1.40
N ARG A 70 -11.04 -12.62 -1.05
CA ARG A 70 -11.02 -13.09 0.35
C ARG A 70 -9.94 -12.33 1.14
N VAL A 71 -8.83 -11.99 0.49
CA VAL A 71 -7.74 -11.21 1.07
C VAL A 71 -7.39 -10.06 0.14
N ALA A 72 -7.41 -8.84 0.65
CA ALA A 72 -6.94 -7.64 -0.05
C ALA A 72 -5.68 -7.09 0.62
N VAL A 73 -4.60 -6.97 -0.13
CA VAL A 73 -3.33 -6.39 0.33
C VAL A 73 -3.15 -5.03 -0.33
N ILE A 74 -3.10 -3.99 0.49
CA ILE A 74 -3.02 -2.60 0.05
C ILE A 74 -1.67 -2.01 0.46
N THR A 75 -0.83 -1.65 -0.52
CA THR A 75 0.50 -1.10 -0.28
C THR A 75 0.56 0.37 -0.64
N LEU A 76 0.79 1.22 0.36
CA LEU A 76 0.79 2.67 0.18
C LEU A 76 2.20 3.22 -0.02
N GLY A 77 2.41 3.99 -1.09
CA GLY A 77 3.72 4.56 -1.45
C GLY A 77 3.93 5.96 -0.92
N THR A 78 2.95 6.83 -1.08
CA THR A 78 3.03 8.26 -0.76
C THR A 78 1.65 8.84 -0.46
N ASN A 79 1.63 9.97 0.28
CA ASN A 79 0.41 10.77 0.47
C ASN A 79 0.25 11.87 -0.60
N HIS A 80 1.17 11.97 -1.56
CA HIS A 80 1.09 12.94 -2.65
C HIS A 80 0.07 12.50 -3.70
N VAL A 81 -0.75 13.44 -4.14
CA VAL A 81 -1.75 13.29 -5.20
C VAL A 81 -1.57 14.37 -6.26
N TYR A 82 -2.08 14.12 -7.45
CA TYR A 82 -2.14 15.10 -8.53
C TYR A 82 -3.58 15.41 -8.84
N ARG A 83 -3.96 16.71 -8.79
CA ARG A 83 -5.25 17.18 -9.23
C ARG A 83 -5.16 17.76 -10.62
N LEU A 84 -6.10 17.40 -11.47
CA LEU A 84 -6.26 18.07 -12.75
C LEU A 84 -6.78 19.50 -12.49
N ARG A 85 -6.05 20.53 -12.94
CA ARG A 85 -6.40 21.94 -12.67
C ARG A 85 -7.75 22.34 -13.23
N GLU A 86 -8.16 21.73 -14.32
CA GLU A 86 -9.43 22.01 -15.01
C GLU A 86 -10.64 21.54 -14.21
N THR A 87 -10.59 20.35 -13.61
CA THR A 87 -11.73 19.73 -12.92
C THR A 87 -11.58 19.68 -11.41
N GLY A 88 -10.36 19.86 -10.88
CA GLY A 88 -10.04 19.67 -9.46
C GLY A 88 -10.02 18.21 -9.02
N GLU A 89 -10.25 17.25 -9.91
CA GLU A 89 -10.27 15.83 -9.61
C GLU A 89 -8.86 15.26 -9.40
N ILE A 90 -8.72 14.34 -8.44
CA ILE A 90 -7.48 13.57 -8.27
C ILE A 90 -7.39 12.57 -9.41
N VAL A 91 -6.23 12.58 -10.10
CA VAL A 91 -5.93 11.62 -11.15
C VAL A 91 -5.03 10.50 -10.63
N ASP A 92 -5.30 9.29 -11.08
CA ASP A 92 -4.53 8.09 -10.69
C ASP A 92 -3.15 8.10 -11.34
N ASN A 93 -3.07 8.61 -12.58
CA ASN A 93 -1.85 8.68 -13.37
C ASN A 93 -1.90 9.91 -14.28
N CYS A 94 -0.81 10.66 -14.34
CA CYS A 94 -0.69 11.82 -15.23
C CYS A 94 -0.56 11.45 -16.73
N GLN A 95 -0.39 10.16 -17.06
CA GLN A 95 -0.30 9.62 -18.43
C GLN A 95 0.72 10.34 -19.33
N LYS A 96 1.83 10.78 -18.73
CA LYS A 96 2.87 11.60 -19.41
C LYS A 96 2.36 12.92 -20.01
N ARG A 97 1.19 13.40 -19.61
CA ARG A 97 0.65 14.71 -19.97
C ARG A 97 1.51 15.82 -19.36
N PRO A 98 1.50 17.04 -19.93
CA PRO A 98 2.28 18.17 -19.41
C PRO A 98 2.02 18.44 -17.93
N ALA A 99 3.07 18.58 -17.14
CA ALA A 99 2.99 18.82 -15.69
C ALA A 99 2.16 20.07 -15.33
N ALA A 100 2.15 21.07 -16.21
CA ALA A 100 1.37 22.30 -16.03
C ALA A 100 -0.15 22.07 -15.90
N LEU A 101 -0.67 20.95 -16.37
CA LEU A 101 -2.09 20.59 -16.25
C LEU A 101 -2.47 20.13 -14.85
N PHE A 102 -1.49 19.82 -14.01
CA PHE A 102 -1.73 19.24 -12.71
C PHE A 102 -1.27 20.16 -11.58
N GLN A 103 -1.93 20.05 -10.48
CA GLN A 103 -1.49 20.58 -9.19
C GLN A 103 -1.14 19.43 -8.28
N GLU A 104 0.07 19.43 -7.75
CA GLU A 104 0.48 18.48 -6.74
C GLU A 104 0.01 18.95 -5.36
N GLU A 105 -0.47 18.00 -4.55
CA GLU A 105 -0.99 18.23 -3.20
C GLU A 105 -0.57 17.08 -2.30
N GLN A 106 -0.34 17.37 -1.02
CA GLN A 106 -0.15 16.35 0.02
C GLN A 106 -1.45 16.16 0.80
N LEU A 107 -1.94 14.92 0.85
CA LEU A 107 -3.09 14.59 1.68
C LEU A 107 -2.69 14.65 3.17
N SER A 108 -3.58 15.18 4.00
CA SER A 108 -3.45 15.10 5.45
C SER A 108 -3.67 13.68 5.96
N ILE A 109 -3.33 13.43 7.22
CA ILE A 109 -3.59 12.15 7.90
C ILE A 109 -5.08 11.81 7.81
N ASP A 110 -5.96 12.75 8.16
CA ASP A 110 -7.42 12.54 8.13
C ASP A 110 -7.95 12.26 6.73
N ALA A 111 -7.44 12.97 5.71
CA ALA A 111 -7.82 12.72 4.32
C ALA A 111 -7.37 11.33 3.85
N CYS A 112 -6.14 10.91 4.19
CA CYS A 112 -5.66 9.56 3.92
C CYS A 112 -6.55 8.52 4.63
N ALA A 113 -6.82 8.69 5.91
CA ALA A 113 -7.66 7.77 6.69
C ALA A 113 -9.09 7.67 6.13
N ASP A 114 -9.68 8.78 5.64
CA ASP A 114 -11.00 8.74 5.00
C ASP A 114 -11.01 7.94 3.69
N TYR A 115 -10.02 8.15 2.81
CA TYR A 115 -9.89 7.34 1.59
C TYR A 115 -9.73 5.85 1.90
N LEU A 116 -8.91 5.51 2.90
CA LEU A 116 -8.70 4.12 3.32
C LEU A 116 -9.98 3.53 3.93
N ARG A 117 -10.70 4.28 4.76
CA ARG A 117 -11.99 3.86 5.33
C ARG A 117 -13.00 3.55 4.22
N ARG A 118 -13.15 4.43 3.24
CA ARG A 118 -14.03 4.22 2.08
C ARG A 118 -13.62 2.98 1.28
N THR A 119 -12.32 2.73 1.13
CA THR A 119 -11.81 1.51 0.49
C THR A 119 -12.21 0.25 1.27
N VAL A 120 -12.07 0.27 2.60
CA VAL A 120 -12.51 -0.83 3.48
C VAL A 120 -14.01 -1.05 3.36
N ASP A 121 -14.82 0.01 3.47
CA ASP A 121 -16.27 -0.07 3.38
C ASP A 121 -16.72 -0.68 2.05
N LEU A 122 -16.10 -0.27 0.95
CA LEU A 122 -16.39 -0.78 -0.39
C LEU A 122 -16.04 -2.27 -0.55
N LEU A 123 -14.84 -2.67 -0.14
CA LEU A 123 -14.43 -4.08 -0.18
C LEU A 123 -15.38 -4.95 0.66
N ARG A 124 -15.73 -4.49 1.86
CA ARG A 124 -16.66 -5.21 2.75
C ARG A 124 -18.09 -5.26 2.24
N SER A 125 -18.55 -4.22 1.55
CA SER A 125 -19.88 -4.25 0.93
C SER A 125 -20.00 -5.32 -0.15
N ARG A 126 -18.89 -5.62 -0.84
CA ARG A 126 -18.81 -6.64 -1.88
C ARG A 126 -18.56 -8.05 -1.33
N ARG A 127 -17.76 -8.12 -0.26
CA ARG A 127 -17.43 -9.36 0.43
C ARG A 127 -17.31 -9.12 1.94
N PRO A 128 -18.34 -9.41 2.73
CA PRO A 128 -18.37 -9.13 4.18
C PRO A 128 -17.29 -9.82 5.01
N ASP A 129 -16.75 -10.94 4.52
CA ASP A 129 -15.70 -11.73 5.17
C ASP A 129 -14.28 -11.48 4.59
N VAL A 130 -14.08 -10.37 3.85
CA VAL A 130 -12.76 -9.98 3.35
C VAL A 130 -11.81 -9.65 4.49
N HIS A 131 -10.58 -10.16 4.41
CA HIS A 131 -9.46 -9.71 5.23
C HIS A 131 -8.67 -8.65 4.46
N ILE A 132 -8.34 -7.57 5.12
CA ILE A 132 -7.63 -6.43 4.51
C ILE A 132 -6.33 -6.21 5.27
N VAL A 133 -5.21 -6.29 4.54
CA VAL A 133 -3.87 -6.05 5.07
C VAL A 133 -3.36 -4.73 4.47
N PHE A 134 -3.12 -3.75 5.32
CA PHE A 134 -2.41 -2.53 4.95
C PHE A 134 -0.92 -2.67 5.21
N THR A 135 -0.13 -2.07 4.34
CA THR A 135 1.31 -1.90 4.57
C THR A 135 1.80 -0.60 3.92
N VAL A 136 2.81 0.00 4.52
CA VAL A 136 3.52 1.11 3.88
C VAL A 136 4.68 0.54 3.07
N SER A 137 4.70 0.89 1.79
CA SER A 137 5.73 0.44 0.85
C SER A 137 7.12 0.86 1.31
N PRO A 138 8.10 -0.05 1.34
CA PRO A 138 9.48 0.28 1.70
C PRO A 138 10.25 1.01 0.59
N ILE A 139 9.63 1.27 -0.56
CA ILE A 139 10.26 2.00 -1.66
C ILE A 139 10.56 3.44 -1.25
N ARG A 140 11.79 3.88 -1.52
CA ARG A 140 12.27 5.24 -1.21
C ARG A 140 11.88 6.21 -2.32
N TYR A 141 11.08 7.21 -2.00
CA TYR A 141 10.58 8.16 -3.00
C TYR A 141 11.48 9.41 -3.10
N ARG A 142 12.55 9.30 -3.90
CA ARG A 142 13.60 10.33 -4.01
C ARG A 142 13.16 11.64 -4.68
N LYS A 143 12.04 11.65 -5.44
CA LYS A 143 11.57 12.82 -6.20
C LYS A 143 11.45 14.08 -5.33
N TYR A 144 11.02 13.94 -4.09
CA TYR A 144 10.83 15.05 -3.14
C TYR A 144 11.98 15.20 -2.14
N GLY A 145 13.03 14.39 -2.27
CA GLY A 145 14.06 14.24 -1.27
C GLY A 145 13.69 13.24 -0.17
N TYR A 146 14.71 12.77 0.55
CA TYR A 146 14.51 11.70 1.53
C TYR A 146 13.75 12.17 2.77
N HIS A 147 13.90 13.44 3.17
CA HIS A 147 13.14 13.99 4.29
C HIS A 147 11.63 13.99 4.01
N GLU A 148 11.23 14.56 2.87
CA GLU A 148 9.83 14.58 2.47
C GLU A 148 9.26 13.15 2.24
N SER A 149 10.10 12.24 1.75
CA SER A 149 9.72 10.83 1.67
C SER A 149 9.39 10.24 3.04
N GLN A 150 10.17 10.56 4.08
CA GLN A 150 9.91 10.11 5.45
C GLN A 150 8.64 10.75 6.02
N LEU A 151 8.41 12.05 5.81
CA LEU A 151 7.18 12.71 6.24
C LEU A 151 5.95 12.11 5.57
N SER A 152 6.05 11.80 4.28
CA SER A 152 4.98 11.10 3.54
C SER A 152 4.69 9.71 4.13
N LYS A 153 5.74 8.92 4.44
CA LYS A 153 5.58 7.61 5.09
C LYS A 153 4.95 7.74 6.47
N ALA A 154 5.40 8.70 7.27
CA ALA A 154 4.84 8.96 8.60
C ALA A 154 3.34 9.31 8.53
N THR A 155 2.93 10.14 7.55
CA THR A 155 1.53 10.45 7.30
C THR A 155 0.71 9.19 7.00
N LEU A 156 1.22 8.30 6.16
CA LEU A 156 0.54 7.04 5.82
C LEU A 156 0.45 6.09 7.01
N LEU A 157 1.53 5.96 7.79
CA LEU A 157 1.56 5.13 9.00
C LEU A 157 0.52 5.62 10.01
N LEU A 158 0.48 6.93 10.28
CA LEU A 158 -0.49 7.53 11.21
C LEU A 158 -1.93 7.38 10.70
N ALA A 159 -2.16 7.51 9.39
CA ALA A 159 -3.50 7.32 8.81
C ALA A 159 -3.99 5.88 8.94
N ILE A 160 -3.11 4.89 8.73
CA ILE A 160 -3.43 3.47 8.91
C ILE A 160 -3.69 3.18 10.39
N ASP A 161 -2.84 3.66 11.29
CA ASP A 161 -3.01 3.49 12.74
C ASP A 161 -4.32 4.09 13.23
N GLN A 162 -4.64 5.32 12.80
CA GLN A 162 -5.91 5.97 13.10
C GLN A 162 -7.10 5.14 12.62
N LEU A 163 -7.06 4.62 11.40
CA LEU A 163 -8.12 3.79 10.83
C LEU A 163 -8.29 2.49 11.62
N ILE A 164 -7.21 1.77 11.88
CA ILE A 164 -7.23 0.50 12.61
C ILE A 164 -7.72 0.74 14.04
N SER A 165 -7.21 1.74 14.74
CA SER A 165 -7.60 2.06 16.11
C SER A 165 -9.09 2.39 16.25
N HIS A 166 -9.68 3.06 15.26
CA HIS A 166 -11.11 3.35 15.24
C HIS A 166 -11.98 2.11 14.98
N LEU A 167 -11.50 1.17 14.17
CA LEU A 167 -12.25 -0.02 13.75
C LEU A 167 -11.92 -1.26 14.59
N ALA A 168 -10.70 -1.37 15.14
CA ALA A 168 -10.16 -2.56 15.79
C ALA A 168 -10.90 -3.09 17.02
N PRO A 169 -11.58 -2.28 17.85
CA PRO A 169 -12.34 -2.85 18.96
C PRO A 169 -13.46 -3.80 18.51
N ARG A 170 -13.73 -3.85 17.21
CA ARG A 170 -14.86 -4.58 16.62
C ARG A 170 -14.47 -5.55 15.50
N THR A 171 -13.16 -5.64 15.10
CA THR A 171 -12.86 -6.29 13.82
C THR A 171 -11.52 -7.00 13.80
N SER A 172 -11.54 -8.32 13.53
CA SER A 172 -10.36 -9.16 13.24
C SER A 172 -10.03 -9.22 11.74
N TYR A 173 -10.61 -8.36 10.90
CA TYR A 173 -10.45 -8.42 9.44
C TYR A 173 -9.51 -7.35 8.87
N LEU A 174 -8.94 -6.50 9.72
CA LEU A 174 -8.11 -5.38 9.32
C LEU A 174 -6.79 -5.43 10.06
N GLU A 175 -5.69 -5.55 9.33
CA GLU A 175 -4.35 -5.72 9.90
C GLU A 175 -3.34 -4.81 9.21
N TYR A 176 -2.26 -4.50 9.93
CA TYR A 176 -1.08 -3.84 9.40
C TYR A 176 0.08 -4.82 9.30
N PHE A 177 0.72 -4.91 8.14
CA PHE A 177 1.96 -5.66 7.94
C PHE A 177 3.15 -4.70 7.86
N PRO A 178 4.19 -4.86 8.70
CA PRO A 178 5.28 -3.89 8.87
C PRO A 178 6.38 -4.01 7.79
N ALA A 179 6.02 -4.01 6.49
CA ALA A 179 7.00 -4.14 5.41
C ALA A 179 8.01 -2.98 5.37
N TYR A 180 7.56 -1.77 5.73
CA TYR A 180 8.42 -0.60 5.79
C TYR A 180 9.48 -0.75 6.90
N GLU A 181 9.06 -1.15 8.08
CA GLU A 181 9.91 -1.36 9.26
C GLU A 181 10.88 -2.52 9.03
N ILE A 182 10.43 -3.61 8.41
CA ILE A 182 11.30 -4.75 8.08
C ILE A 182 12.48 -4.29 7.21
N LEU A 183 12.23 -3.51 6.15
CA LEU A 183 13.33 -3.05 5.30
C LEU A 183 14.19 -2.00 5.99
N MET A 184 13.60 -1.07 6.75
CA MET A 184 14.30 0.05 7.36
C MET A 184 15.09 -0.34 8.62
N ASP A 185 14.61 -1.30 9.39
CA ASP A 185 15.22 -1.67 10.68
C ASP A 185 15.83 -3.07 10.67
N GLU A 186 15.13 -4.10 10.24
CA GLU A 186 15.65 -5.46 10.27
C GLU A 186 16.67 -5.72 9.16
N LEU A 187 16.35 -5.35 7.90
CA LEU A 187 17.21 -5.57 6.74
C LEU A 187 18.26 -4.46 6.53
N ARG A 188 18.13 -3.35 7.10
CA ARG A 188 18.96 -2.13 7.24
C ARG A 188 20.36 -2.14 6.58
N ASP A 189 20.45 -2.59 5.32
CA ASP A 189 21.69 -2.65 4.56
C ASP A 189 21.40 -2.37 3.08
N TYR A 190 22.32 -1.70 2.39
CA TYR A 190 22.16 -1.35 0.98
C TYR A 190 22.04 -2.57 0.05
N ARG A 191 22.52 -3.76 0.44
CA ARG A 191 22.35 -5.01 -0.32
C ARG A 191 20.89 -5.41 -0.52
N PHE A 192 19.99 -4.91 0.34
CA PHE A 192 18.55 -5.16 0.25
C PHE A 192 17.81 -4.16 -0.64
N TYR A 193 18.55 -3.25 -1.28
CA TYR A 193 18.03 -2.39 -2.33
C TYR A 193 18.47 -2.90 -3.70
N ALA A 194 17.64 -2.65 -4.72
CA ALA A 194 17.99 -2.85 -6.12
C ALA A 194 19.06 -1.83 -6.57
N ASP A 195 19.57 -1.96 -7.79
CA ASP A 195 20.64 -1.10 -8.33
C ASP A 195 20.31 0.39 -8.33
N ASP A 196 19.01 0.73 -8.36
CA ASP A 196 18.55 2.13 -8.27
C ASP A 196 18.61 2.72 -6.87
N MET A 197 18.88 1.91 -5.86
CA MET A 197 18.90 2.29 -4.43
C MET A 197 17.57 2.85 -3.91
N LEU A 198 16.47 2.55 -4.58
CA LEU A 198 15.12 3.01 -4.25
C LEU A 198 14.16 1.85 -3.98
N HIS A 199 14.19 0.84 -4.85
CA HIS A 199 13.34 -0.34 -4.73
C HIS A 199 14.02 -1.40 -3.87
N PRO A 200 13.25 -2.23 -3.14
CA PRO A 200 13.77 -3.43 -2.53
C PRO A 200 14.38 -4.36 -3.57
N SER A 201 15.49 -5.02 -3.24
CA SER A 201 16.04 -6.10 -4.07
C SER A 201 15.12 -7.32 -4.09
N SER A 202 15.31 -8.23 -5.06
CA SER A 202 14.57 -9.49 -5.08
C SER A 202 14.76 -10.29 -3.80
N GLN A 203 15.97 -10.27 -3.24
CA GLN A 203 16.27 -10.93 -1.96
C GLN A 203 15.49 -10.31 -0.78
N ALA A 204 15.22 -9.01 -0.81
CA ALA A 204 14.44 -8.35 0.23
C ALA A 204 12.94 -8.61 0.08
N VAL A 205 12.47 -8.91 -1.13
CA VAL A 205 11.07 -9.27 -1.41
C VAL A 205 10.78 -10.70 -1.00
N GLU A 206 11.74 -11.61 -1.13
CA GLU A 206 11.69 -13.00 -0.65
C GLU A 206 11.74 -13.11 0.85
#